data_44c5c3cc6b3eee99f4498511721294cb
#
_entry.id   44c5c3cc6b3eee99f4498511721294cb
#
_cell.length_a   1.000
_cell.length_b   1.000
_cell.length_c   1.000
_cell.angle_alpha   90.00
_cell.angle_beta   90.00
_cell.angle_gamma   90.00
#
_symmetry.space_group_name_H-M   'P 1'
#
loop_
_entity.id
_entity.type
_entity.pdbx_description
1 polymer ?
#
loop_
_entity_poly.entity_id
_entity_poly.type
_entity_poly.pdbx_seq_one_letter_code
_entity_poly.pdbx_strand_id
1 'polypeptide(L)'
;LSPSSAASDVYKRQWYIIDAESKKWTELQALEILTEGIDVALANNAMAVPILQNVFSMEKMPLLSEIPLDKTIGEDEYKKELKRLQNRLGELHNRLYRKKVPVIIAYEGWDAAGKGGNIKRITGALDPRGYEVHPIASPEPHEKARHYLWRFWTRLPKTGHIAIFDRTWYGRVMVERLEGFCSENDWKRAYNEINEFEKELHDWGAVIIKFWVQIDKDTQLERFNERQNTPQKQWKITDEDWRNREKWDQYEDAVNEMIQKTSTTYAPWHILESVDKRYARIKALKIVIEELEKVLE
;
A
#
# COMPACT_ATOMS: atom_id res chain seq x y z
N LEU A 1 -17.39 -32.44 -15.02
CA LEU A 1 -17.04 -31.27 -14.15
C LEU A 1 -17.29 -29.98 -14.90
N SER A 2 -17.97 -29.01 -14.27
CA SER A 2 -18.20 -27.70 -14.89
C SER A 2 -16.90 -26.93 -15.01
N PRO A 3 -16.75 -25.97 -15.96
CA PRO A 3 -15.54 -25.13 -16.07
C PRO A 3 -15.17 -24.39 -14.79
N SER A 4 -16.15 -24.13 -13.93
CA SER A 4 -15.98 -23.50 -12.61
C SER A 4 -15.27 -24.41 -11.60
N SER A 5 -15.50 -25.73 -11.64
CA SER A 5 -14.82 -26.67 -10.74
C SER A 5 -13.37 -26.92 -11.19
N ALA A 6 -13.11 -26.92 -12.50
CA ALA A 6 -11.74 -27.04 -13.03
C ALA A 6 -10.86 -25.84 -12.66
N ALA A 7 -11.43 -24.63 -12.58
CA ALA A 7 -10.68 -23.44 -12.17
C ALA A 7 -10.29 -23.46 -10.67
N SER A 8 -11.09 -24.07 -9.79
CA SER A 8 -10.75 -24.17 -8.36
C SER A 8 -9.66 -25.23 -8.08
N ASP A 9 -9.49 -26.22 -8.95
CA ASP A 9 -8.45 -27.24 -8.81
C ASP A 9 -7.04 -26.72 -9.09
N VAL A 10 -6.91 -25.70 -9.93
CA VAL A 10 -5.62 -25.10 -10.30
C VAL A 10 -4.87 -24.52 -9.09
N TYR A 11 -5.59 -24.15 -8.02
CA TYR A 11 -5.01 -23.50 -6.83
C TYR A 11 -4.93 -24.41 -5.61
N LYS A 12 -5.09 -25.73 -5.74
CA LYS A 12 -5.16 -26.68 -4.61
C LYS A 12 -6.24 -26.30 -3.58
N ARG A 13 -7.31 -25.66 -4.02
CA ARG A 13 -8.50 -25.34 -3.21
C ARG A 13 -9.62 -26.32 -3.55
N GLN A 14 -9.29 -27.61 -3.49
CA GLN A 14 -10.20 -28.66 -3.89
C GLN A 14 -11.26 -28.89 -2.81
N TRP A 15 -12.52 -29.00 -3.23
CA TRP A 15 -13.61 -29.43 -2.37
C TRP A 15 -13.64 -30.94 -2.28
N TYR A 16 -13.69 -31.46 -1.08
CA TYR A 16 -13.94 -32.88 -0.81
C TYR A 16 -15.38 -33.08 -0.32
N ILE A 17 -16.14 -33.92 -1.00
CA ILE A 17 -17.48 -34.26 -0.58
C ILE A 17 -17.36 -35.50 0.33
N ILE A 18 -17.77 -35.36 1.59
CA ILE A 18 -17.70 -36.41 2.59
C ILE A 18 -19.13 -36.85 2.88
N ASP A 19 -19.39 -38.19 2.80
CA ASP A 19 -20.66 -38.78 3.19
C ASP A 19 -20.81 -38.71 4.72
N ALA A 20 -21.89 -38.09 5.18
CA ALA A 20 -22.14 -37.83 6.60
C ALA A 20 -23.26 -38.73 7.21
N GLU A 21 -23.74 -39.73 6.52
CA GLU A 21 -24.76 -40.64 7.05
C GLU A 21 -24.25 -41.42 8.27
N SER A 22 -22.99 -41.84 8.26
CA SER A 22 -22.33 -42.48 9.40
C SER A 22 -21.26 -41.59 10.02
N LYS A 23 -21.46 -41.13 11.25
CA LYS A 23 -20.51 -40.27 11.97
C LYS A 23 -19.08 -40.85 11.98
N LYS A 24 -18.93 -42.15 12.24
CA LYS A 24 -17.62 -42.81 12.28
C LYS A 24 -16.96 -42.85 10.89
N TRP A 25 -17.77 -43.04 9.84
CA TRP A 25 -17.28 -43.04 8.47
C TRP A 25 -16.86 -41.62 8.03
N THR A 26 -17.66 -40.63 8.38
CA THR A 26 -17.31 -39.21 8.14
C THR A 26 -15.97 -38.81 8.78
N GLU A 27 -15.78 -39.21 10.06
CA GLU A 27 -14.54 -38.94 10.80
C GLU A 27 -13.34 -39.62 10.13
N LEU A 28 -13.48 -40.88 9.70
CA LEU A 28 -12.43 -41.62 9.01
C LEU A 28 -12.05 -40.97 7.69
N GLN A 29 -13.04 -40.69 6.82
CA GLN A 29 -12.80 -40.02 5.54
C GLN A 29 -12.11 -38.65 5.72
N ALA A 30 -12.55 -37.85 6.69
CA ALA A 30 -11.92 -36.55 6.98
C ALA A 30 -10.46 -36.69 7.40
N LEU A 31 -10.13 -37.69 8.24
CA LEU A 31 -8.77 -37.98 8.67
C LEU A 31 -7.90 -38.49 7.51
N GLU A 32 -8.39 -39.36 6.68
CA GLU A 32 -7.69 -39.87 5.49
C GLU A 32 -7.34 -38.72 4.53
N ILE A 33 -8.31 -37.87 4.18
CA ILE A 33 -8.11 -36.70 3.31
C ILE A 33 -7.08 -35.73 3.89
N LEU A 34 -7.19 -35.47 5.19
CA LEU A 34 -6.23 -34.56 5.88
C LEU A 34 -4.82 -35.15 5.90
N THR A 35 -4.67 -36.45 6.20
CA THR A 35 -3.36 -37.11 6.24
C THR A 35 -2.73 -37.13 4.86
N GLU A 36 -3.47 -37.51 3.82
CA GLU A 36 -2.99 -37.50 2.45
C GLU A 36 -2.59 -36.08 2.01
N GLY A 37 -3.41 -35.08 2.33
CA GLY A 37 -3.11 -33.66 2.04
C GLY A 37 -1.84 -33.16 2.72
N ILE A 38 -1.60 -33.56 3.98
CA ILE A 38 -0.39 -33.22 4.74
C ILE A 38 0.83 -33.92 4.13
N ASP A 39 0.72 -35.23 3.81
CA ASP A 39 1.83 -36.00 3.23
C ASP A 39 2.24 -35.43 1.88
N VAL A 40 1.28 -35.08 1.03
CA VAL A 40 1.53 -34.39 -0.26
C VAL A 40 2.17 -33.04 -0.05
N ALA A 41 1.74 -32.25 0.93
CA ALA A 41 2.31 -30.96 1.24
C ALA A 41 3.75 -31.08 1.74
N LEU A 42 4.04 -32.05 2.60
CA LEU A 42 5.40 -32.32 3.10
C LEU A 42 6.34 -32.82 2.00
N ALA A 43 5.85 -33.68 1.11
CA ALA A 43 6.63 -34.17 -0.02
C ALA A 43 6.93 -33.06 -1.05
N ASN A 44 6.02 -32.09 -1.23
CA ASN A 44 6.13 -31.00 -2.19
C ASN A 44 6.73 -29.70 -1.63
N ASN A 45 7.34 -29.75 -0.45
CA ASN A 45 7.87 -28.56 0.25
C ASN A 45 8.97 -27.77 -0.55
N ALA A 46 9.39 -28.27 -1.72
CA ALA A 46 10.36 -27.65 -2.61
C ALA A 46 9.77 -27.19 -3.96
N MET A 47 8.47 -27.41 -4.24
CA MET A 47 7.90 -26.94 -5.49
C MET A 47 7.51 -25.46 -5.37
N ALA A 48 8.20 -24.63 -6.13
CA ALA A 48 7.78 -23.24 -6.34
C ALA A 48 6.32 -23.22 -6.84
N VAL A 49 5.44 -22.58 -6.07
CA VAL A 49 4.07 -22.34 -6.53
C VAL A 49 4.15 -21.51 -7.80
N PRO A 50 3.51 -21.94 -8.91
CA PRO A 50 3.50 -21.13 -10.13
C PRO A 50 2.97 -19.72 -9.81
N ILE A 51 3.71 -18.70 -10.21
CA ILE A 51 3.24 -17.32 -10.08
C ILE A 51 2.16 -17.13 -11.15
N LEU A 52 0.91 -17.28 -10.75
CA LEU A 52 -0.21 -16.95 -11.63
C LEU A 52 -0.29 -15.43 -11.72
N GLN A 53 -0.20 -14.93 -12.93
CA GLN A 53 -0.36 -13.51 -13.20
C GLN A 53 -1.79 -13.28 -13.68
N ASN A 54 -2.61 -12.69 -12.84
CA ASN A 54 -3.87 -12.11 -13.29
C ASN A 54 -3.55 -10.91 -14.19
N VAL A 55 -4.33 -10.76 -15.25
CA VAL A 55 -4.19 -9.61 -16.14
C VAL A 55 -5.03 -8.46 -15.57
N PHE A 56 -4.35 -7.43 -15.09
CA PHE A 56 -4.99 -6.20 -14.63
C PHE A 56 -4.85 -5.12 -15.71
N SER A 57 -5.86 -4.25 -15.83
CA SER A 57 -5.75 -3.03 -16.63
C SER A 57 -4.84 -2.04 -15.91
N MET A 58 -3.76 -1.63 -16.57
CA MET A 58 -2.72 -0.79 -15.99
C MET A 58 -2.73 0.62 -16.57
N GLU A 59 -2.51 1.62 -15.72
CA GLU A 59 -2.18 2.98 -16.15
C GLU A 59 -0.71 3.07 -16.54
N LYS A 60 -0.42 3.79 -17.61
CA LYS A 60 0.96 4.04 -18.04
C LYS A 60 1.59 5.10 -17.15
N MET A 61 2.64 4.75 -16.43
CA MET A 61 3.34 5.65 -15.52
C MET A 61 4.72 6.05 -16.08
N PRO A 62 5.18 7.28 -15.81
CA PRO A 62 6.55 7.69 -16.11
C PRO A 62 7.56 6.98 -15.20
N LEU A 63 8.82 6.92 -15.60
CA LEU A 63 9.91 6.55 -14.71
C LEU A 63 10.20 7.68 -13.73
N LEU A 64 10.75 7.36 -12.56
CA LEU A 64 11.07 8.38 -11.54
C LEU A 64 12.08 9.42 -12.05
N SER A 65 13.02 9.01 -12.91
CA SER A 65 13.99 9.90 -13.56
C SER A 65 13.37 10.90 -14.54
N GLU A 66 12.15 10.63 -15.04
CA GLU A 66 11.41 11.51 -15.96
C GLU A 66 10.55 12.54 -15.25
N ILE A 67 10.43 12.45 -13.91
CA ILE A 67 9.58 13.35 -13.12
C ILE A 67 10.27 14.72 -12.94
N PRO A 68 9.66 15.82 -13.43
CA PRO A 68 10.22 17.15 -13.23
C PRO A 68 10.08 17.57 -11.76
N LEU A 69 11.20 17.87 -11.10
CA LEU A 69 11.24 18.21 -9.67
C LEU A 69 11.34 19.72 -9.39
N ASP A 70 11.21 20.55 -10.41
CA ASP A 70 11.31 22.01 -10.38
C ASP A 70 10.01 22.73 -9.94
N LYS A 71 8.96 21.98 -9.64
CA LYS A 71 7.66 22.53 -9.26
C LYS A 71 7.71 23.20 -7.89
N THR A 72 7.28 24.46 -7.83
CA THR A 72 7.25 25.27 -6.61
C THR A 72 5.94 26.03 -6.44
N ILE A 73 5.67 26.50 -5.23
CA ILE A 73 4.54 27.38 -4.92
C ILE A 73 4.96 28.46 -3.93
N GLY A 74 4.55 29.71 -4.19
CA GLY A 74 4.81 30.84 -3.31
C GLY A 74 4.16 30.68 -1.93
N GLU A 75 4.74 31.30 -0.90
CA GLU A 75 4.26 31.10 0.48
C GLU A 75 2.82 31.60 0.69
N ASP A 76 2.47 32.75 0.15
CA ASP A 76 1.14 33.34 0.31
C ASP A 76 0.09 32.58 -0.48
N GLU A 77 0.42 32.14 -1.69
CA GLU A 77 -0.42 31.26 -2.49
C GLU A 77 -0.63 29.92 -1.78
N TYR A 78 0.44 29.32 -1.22
CA TYR A 78 0.35 28.11 -0.43
C TYR A 78 -0.62 28.25 0.74
N LYS A 79 -0.54 29.32 1.53
CA LYS A 79 -1.42 29.56 2.68
C LYS A 79 -2.88 29.67 2.27
N LYS A 80 -3.14 30.41 1.17
CA LYS A 80 -4.48 30.60 0.62
C LYS A 80 -5.06 29.28 0.12
N GLU A 81 -4.31 28.55 -0.73
CA GLU A 81 -4.74 27.28 -1.31
C GLU A 81 -4.91 26.19 -0.24
N LEU A 82 -3.99 26.10 0.72
CA LEU A 82 -4.09 25.16 1.82
C LEU A 82 -5.41 25.32 2.58
N LYS A 83 -5.76 26.55 2.95
CA LYS A 83 -7.01 26.82 3.67
C LYS A 83 -8.25 26.47 2.83
N ARG A 84 -8.25 26.85 1.55
CA ARG A 84 -9.34 26.57 0.62
C ARG A 84 -9.57 25.06 0.46
N LEU A 85 -8.49 24.32 0.20
CA LEU A 85 -8.55 22.86 -0.01
C LEU A 85 -8.90 22.11 1.29
N GLN A 86 -8.40 22.54 2.43
CA GLN A 86 -8.77 21.95 3.72
C GLN A 86 -10.25 22.14 4.04
N ASN A 87 -10.81 23.31 3.78
CA ASN A 87 -12.26 23.54 3.94
C ASN A 87 -13.06 22.58 3.04
N ARG A 88 -12.68 22.50 1.73
CA ARG A 88 -13.36 21.58 0.80
C ARG A 88 -13.25 20.12 1.23
N LEU A 89 -12.09 19.70 1.65
CA LEU A 89 -11.89 18.32 2.15
C LEU A 89 -12.73 18.02 3.40
N GLY A 90 -12.89 18.99 4.31
CA GLY A 90 -13.78 18.86 5.47
C GLY A 90 -15.26 18.68 5.08
N GLU A 91 -15.73 19.40 4.05
CA GLU A 91 -17.09 19.21 3.49
C GLU A 91 -17.26 17.80 2.90
N LEU A 92 -16.27 17.35 2.12
CA LEU A 92 -16.29 16.02 1.51
C LEU A 92 -16.22 14.91 2.58
N HIS A 93 -15.45 15.10 3.65
CA HIS A 93 -15.39 14.17 4.77
C HIS A 93 -16.76 13.98 5.44
N ASN A 94 -17.53 15.03 5.64
CA ASN A 94 -18.91 14.95 6.14
C ASN A 94 -19.85 14.19 5.17
N ARG A 95 -19.67 14.37 3.86
CA ARG A 95 -20.44 13.64 2.85
C ARG A 95 -20.05 12.17 2.80
N LEU A 96 -18.75 11.86 2.85
CA LEU A 96 -18.19 10.52 2.90
C LEU A 96 -18.78 9.72 4.07
N TYR A 97 -18.82 10.30 5.27
CA TYR A 97 -19.41 9.67 6.45
C TYR A 97 -20.89 9.31 6.23
N ARG A 98 -21.68 10.23 5.66
CA ARG A 98 -23.12 10.01 5.41
C ARG A 98 -23.37 8.99 4.30
N LYS A 99 -22.57 9.02 3.23
CA LYS A 99 -22.65 8.05 2.12
C LYS A 99 -21.99 6.71 2.45
N LYS A 100 -21.33 6.58 3.61
CA LYS A 100 -20.64 5.39 4.07
C LYS A 100 -19.55 4.87 3.12
N VAL A 101 -18.87 5.76 2.41
CA VAL A 101 -17.78 5.41 1.50
C VAL A 101 -16.49 5.21 2.32
N PRO A 102 -15.85 4.04 2.30
CA PRO A 102 -14.55 3.85 2.93
C PRO A 102 -13.44 4.43 2.05
N VAL A 103 -12.40 5.00 2.67
CA VAL A 103 -11.27 5.58 1.94
C VAL A 103 -9.95 5.06 2.52
N ILE A 104 -9.03 4.72 1.64
CA ILE A 104 -7.69 4.25 1.97
C ILE A 104 -6.69 5.16 1.28
N ILE A 105 -5.80 5.80 2.06
CA ILE A 105 -4.72 6.63 1.52
C ILE A 105 -3.40 5.97 1.88
N ALA A 106 -2.66 5.52 0.87
CA ALA A 106 -1.39 4.83 1.00
C ALA A 106 -0.22 5.77 0.66
N TYR A 107 0.69 5.98 1.60
CA TYR A 107 1.88 6.81 1.42
C TYR A 107 3.15 5.97 1.37
N GLU A 108 3.84 6.05 0.25
CA GLU A 108 5.23 5.60 0.06
C GLU A 108 6.10 6.76 -0.43
N GLY A 109 7.40 6.58 -0.42
CA GLY A 109 8.34 7.61 -0.89
C GLY A 109 9.67 7.56 -0.14
N TRP A 110 10.64 8.26 -0.68
CA TRP A 110 11.98 8.33 -0.13
C TRP A 110 12.00 8.75 1.34
N ASP A 111 13.03 8.33 2.07
CA ASP A 111 13.25 8.83 3.41
C ASP A 111 13.52 10.35 3.35
N ALA A 112 12.98 11.06 4.33
CA ALA A 112 12.94 12.54 4.36
C ALA A 112 12.16 13.22 3.22
N ALA A 113 11.47 12.50 2.32
CA ALA A 113 10.68 13.10 1.24
C ALA A 113 9.53 13.98 1.72
N GLY A 114 8.95 13.70 2.91
CA GLY A 114 7.94 14.58 3.49
C GLY A 114 6.57 13.94 3.67
N LYS A 115 6.48 12.60 3.68
CA LYS A 115 5.26 11.82 3.92
C LYS A 115 4.44 12.35 5.10
N GLY A 116 4.99 12.37 6.31
CA GLY A 116 4.29 12.84 7.51
C GLY A 116 3.83 14.31 7.44
N GLY A 117 4.54 15.16 6.67
CA GLY A 117 4.14 16.54 6.42
C GLY A 117 2.89 16.65 5.53
N ASN A 118 2.73 15.77 4.56
CA ASN A 118 1.53 15.62 3.73
C ASN A 118 0.35 15.11 4.58
N ILE A 119 0.55 13.99 5.28
CA ILE A 119 -0.46 13.38 6.17
C ILE A 119 -1.01 14.43 7.14
N LYS A 120 -0.13 15.20 7.81
CA LYS A 120 -0.55 16.26 8.74
C LYS A 120 -1.45 17.33 8.08
N ARG A 121 -1.30 17.63 6.79
CA ARG A 121 -2.15 18.63 6.10
C ARG A 121 -3.49 18.07 5.70
N ILE A 122 -3.54 16.80 5.34
CA ILE A 122 -4.80 16.09 5.08
C ILE A 122 -5.58 15.94 6.40
N THR A 123 -4.96 15.39 7.44
CA THR A 123 -5.64 15.13 8.73
C THR A 123 -6.07 16.41 9.43
N GLY A 124 -5.40 17.53 9.21
CA GLY A 124 -5.78 18.84 9.75
C GLY A 124 -7.13 19.37 9.25
N ALA A 125 -7.73 18.73 8.22
CA ALA A 125 -9.04 19.07 7.68
C ALA A 125 -10.14 18.09 8.07
N LEU A 126 -9.80 17.00 8.77
CA LEU A 126 -10.69 15.88 9.05
C LEU A 126 -11.14 15.88 10.51
N ASP A 127 -12.34 15.39 10.79
CA ASP A 127 -12.78 15.07 12.14
C ASP A 127 -11.97 13.89 12.68
N PRO A 128 -11.32 13.99 13.87
CA PRO A 128 -10.50 12.92 14.44
C PRO A 128 -11.23 11.58 14.61
N ARG A 129 -12.54 11.59 14.72
CA ARG A 129 -13.36 10.38 14.84
C ARG A 129 -13.55 9.63 13.52
N GLY A 130 -13.30 10.30 12.40
CA GLY A 130 -13.57 9.79 11.04
C GLY A 130 -12.33 9.30 10.30
N TYR A 131 -11.15 9.33 10.92
CA TYR A 131 -9.94 8.81 10.29
C TYR A 131 -9.01 8.14 11.31
N GLU A 132 -8.13 7.29 10.78
CA GLU A 132 -7.03 6.70 11.54
C GLU A 132 -5.74 6.75 10.72
N VAL A 133 -4.61 7.06 11.37
CA VAL A 133 -3.29 7.04 10.75
C VAL A 133 -2.53 5.83 11.29
N HIS A 134 -2.08 4.98 10.39
CA HIS A 134 -1.32 3.77 10.69
C HIS A 134 0.15 3.95 10.30
N PRO A 135 1.05 4.31 11.23
CA PRO A 135 2.48 4.25 10.98
C PRO A 135 2.92 2.78 10.96
N ILE A 136 3.42 2.33 9.82
CA ILE A 136 3.82 0.93 9.62
C ILE A 136 5.32 0.80 9.89
N ALA A 137 5.66 0.10 10.95
CA ALA A 137 7.01 -0.30 11.32
C ALA A 137 7.30 -1.76 10.92
N SER A 138 8.47 -2.27 11.30
CA SER A 138 8.81 -3.70 11.16
C SER A 138 7.71 -4.57 11.76
N PRO A 139 7.35 -5.71 11.13
CA PRO A 139 6.28 -6.56 11.63
C PRO A 139 6.63 -7.20 12.97
N GLU A 140 5.64 -7.22 13.87
CA GLU A 140 5.73 -7.91 15.16
C GLU A 140 5.78 -9.45 14.97
N PRO A 141 6.25 -10.22 15.96
CA PRO A 141 6.35 -11.69 15.83
C PRO A 141 5.05 -12.37 15.43
N HIS A 142 3.91 -11.90 15.97
CA HIS A 142 2.60 -12.45 15.63
C HIS A 142 2.12 -12.06 14.21
N GLU A 143 2.60 -10.93 13.66
CA GLU A 143 2.36 -10.52 12.28
C GLU A 143 3.23 -11.32 11.30
N LYS A 144 4.50 -11.59 11.66
CA LYS A 144 5.44 -12.42 10.87
C LYS A 144 4.95 -13.86 10.70
N ALA A 145 4.21 -14.40 11.67
CA ALA A 145 3.63 -15.73 11.60
C ALA A 145 2.43 -15.85 10.64
N ARG A 146 2.04 -14.77 9.99
CA ARG A 146 0.88 -14.70 9.08
C ARG A 146 1.30 -14.17 7.71
N HIS A 147 0.39 -14.29 6.75
CA HIS A 147 0.58 -13.67 5.44
C HIS A 147 0.81 -12.15 5.63
N TYR A 148 1.77 -11.56 4.89
CA TYR A 148 2.19 -10.17 5.09
C TYR A 148 1.04 -9.15 4.95
N LEU A 149 0.02 -9.43 4.12
CA LEU A 149 -1.16 -8.58 3.98
C LEU A 149 -2.10 -8.63 5.21
N TRP A 150 -1.99 -9.65 6.06
CA TRP A 150 -2.87 -9.79 7.22
C TRP A 150 -2.87 -8.55 8.12
N ARG A 151 -1.69 -7.99 8.38
CA ARG A 151 -1.55 -6.81 9.24
C ARG A 151 -2.22 -5.56 8.65
N PHE A 152 -2.44 -5.50 7.36
CA PHE A 152 -3.14 -4.41 6.68
C PHE A 152 -4.65 -4.65 6.66
N TRP A 153 -5.08 -5.90 6.44
CA TRP A 153 -6.49 -6.29 6.58
C TRP A 153 -7.08 -5.88 7.93
N THR A 154 -6.34 -6.06 9.02
CA THR A 154 -6.78 -5.72 10.37
C THR A 154 -6.85 -4.21 10.67
N ARG A 155 -6.34 -3.37 9.74
CA ARG A 155 -6.29 -1.91 9.86
C ARG A 155 -7.12 -1.18 8.81
N LEU A 156 -7.96 -1.91 8.08
CA LEU A 156 -8.85 -1.30 7.09
C LEU A 156 -9.90 -0.40 7.76
N PRO A 157 -10.34 0.67 7.07
CA PRO A 157 -11.31 1.60 7.61
C PRO A 157 -12.69 0.96 7.71
N LYS A 158 -13.50 1.43 8.62
CA LYS A 158 -14.96 1.23 8.58
C LYS A 158 -15.54 2.00 7.39
N THR A 159 -16.73 1.59 6.92
CA THR A 159 -17.48 2.39 5.95
C THR A 159 -17.70 3.82 6.47
N GLY A 160 -17.47 4.80 5.60
CA GLY A 160 -17.55 6.22 5.95
C GLY A 160 -16.36 6.76 6.76
N HIS A 161 -15.23 6.05 6.80
CA HIS A 161 -14.01 6.44 7.50
C HIS A 161 -12.80 6.39 6.55
N ILE A 162 -11.71 7.03 6.97
CA ILE A 162 -10.45 7.10 6.23
C ILE A 162 -9.35 6.38 7.00
N ALA A 163 -8.68 5.41 6.38
CA ALA A 163 -7.42 4.87 6.86
C ALA A 163 -6.25 5.47 6.07
N ILE A 164 -5.26 6.01 6.76
CA ILE A 164 -4.05 6.57 6.15
C ILE A 164 -2.87 5.74 6.58
N PHE A 165 -2.20 5.11 5.63
CA PHE A 165 -1.02 4.29 5.89
C PHE A 165 0.26 5.10 5.61
N ASP A 166 1.11 5.32 6.63
CA ASP A 166 2.47 5.84 6.47
C ASP A 166 3.44 4.66 6.39
N ARG A 167 3.90 4.34 5.21
CA ARG A 167 4.39 3.05 4.70
C ARG A 167 3.26 2.02 4.60
N THR A 168 3.40 1.05 3.69
CA THR A 168 2.27 0.21 3.30
C THR A 168 2.70 -1.23 3.02
N TRP A 169 1.80 -2.02 2.42
CA TRP A 169 2.05 -3.37 1.92
C TRP A 169 3.10 -3.42 0.81
N TYR A 170 3.39 -2.29 0.19
CA TYR A 170 4.43 -2.17 -0.83
C TYR A 170 5.85 -2.36 -0.29
N GLY A 171 6.05 -2.32 1.03
CA GLY A 171 7.31 -2.72 1.67
C GLY A 171 7.79 -4.10 1.23
N ARG A 172 6.89 -5.03 0.89
CA ARG A 172 7.20 -6.38 0.39
C ARG A 172 8.04 -6.36 -0.89
N VAL A 173 7.74 -5.46 -1.82
CA VAL A 173 8.42 -5.35 -3.13
C VAL A 173 9.53 -4.30 -3.15
N MET A 174 9.74 -3.59 -2.05
CA MET A 174 10.80 -2.59 -1.86
C MET A 174 11.78 -3.02 -0.77
N VAL A 175 11.59 -2.58 0.45
CA VAL A 175 12.54 -2.80 1.56
C VAL A 175 12.74 -4.29 1.87
N GLU A 176 11.67 -5.09 1.92
CA GLU A 176 11.80 -6.51 2.24
C GLU A 176 12.53 -7.29 1.12
N ARG A 177 12.33 -6.90 -0.15
CA ARG A 177 13.07 -7.41 -1.30
C ARG A 177 14.55 -7.06 -1.22
N LEU A 178 14.88 -5.78 -1.00
CA LEU A 178 16.27 -5.29 -1.07
C LEU A 178 17.11 -5.65 0.15
N GLU A 179 16.47 -5.80 1.31
CA GLU A 179 17.12 -6.21 2.55
C GLU A 179 17.11 -7.75 2.76
N GLY A 180 16.50 -8.50 1.83
CA GLY A 180 16.44 -9.96 1.91
C GLY A 180 15.56 -10.49 3.06
N PHE A 181 14.54 -9.72 3.46
CA PHE A 181 13.60 -10.12 4.52
C PHE A 181 12.50 -11.07 4.03
N CYS A 182 12.41 -11.28 2.73
CA CYS A 182 11.54 -12.27 2.10
C CYS A 182 12.26 -12.96 0.94
N SER A 183 11.76 -14.13 0.53
CA SER A 183 12.34 -14.86 -0.61
C SER A 183 12.04 -14.18 -1.94
N GLU A 184 12.81 -14.53 -2.98
CA GLU A 184 12.58 -14.04 -4.34
C GLU A 184 11.17 -14.39 -4.85
N ASN A 185 10.68 -15.58 -4.55
CA ASN A 185 9.33 -16.00 -4.87
C ASN A 185 8.27 -15.15 -4.17
N ASP A 186 8.50 -14.75 -2.93
CA ASP A 186 7.54 -13.95 -2.16
C ASP A 186 7.34 -12.57 -2.75
N TRP A 187 8.42 -11.83 -3.06
CA TRP A 187 8.26 -10.49 -3.61
C TRP A 187 7.82 -10.50 -5.08
N LYS A 188 8.19 -11.53 -5.87
CA LYS A 188 7.70 -11.67 -7.24
C LYS A 188 6.19 -11.92 -7.29
N ARG A 189 5.69 -12.76 -6.38
CA ARG A 189 4.26 -13.05 -6.24
C ARG A 189 3.47 -11.84 -5.72
N ALA A 190 4.10 -11.03 -4.87
CA ALA A 190 3.45 -9.93 -4.17
C ALA A 190 2.85 -8.87 -5.10
N TYR A 191 3.39 -8.64 -6.29
CA TYR A 191 2.79 -7.71 -7.24
C TYR A 191 1.34 -8.09 -7.60
N ASN A 192 1.12 -9.38 -7.86
CA ASN A 192 -0.22 -9.87 -8.17
C ASN A 192 -1.12 -9.86 -6.93
N GLU A 193 -0.60 -10.32 -5.79
CA GLU A 193 -1.35 -10.33 -4.51
C GLU A 193 -1.79 -8.93 -4.07
N ILE A 194 -0.95 -7.92 -4.28
CA ILE A 194 -1.27 -6.52 -3.98
C ILE A 194 -2.38 -6.01 -4.90
N ASN A 195 -2.28 -6.28 -6.21
CA ASN A 195 -3.31 -5.87 -7.15
C ASN A 195 -4.66 -6.54 -6.85
N GLU A 196 -4.66 -7.82 -6.48
CA GLU A 196 -5.87 -8.52 -6.03
C GLU A 196 -6.43 -7.93 -4.75
N PHE A 197 -5.60 -7.68 -3.75
CA PHE A 197 -5.98 -7.04 -2.49
C PHE A 197 -6.65 -5.68 -2.71
N GLU A 198 -6.04 -4.83 -3.53
CA GLU A 198 -6.60 -3.53 -3.87
C GLU A 198 -7.87 -3.65 -4.72
N LYS A 199 -7.96 -4.66 -5.59
CA LYS A 199 -9.17 -4.92 -6.38
C LYS A 199 -10.36 -5.32 -5.50
N GLU A 200 -10.14 -6.20 -4.52
CA GLU A 200 -11.18 -6.59 -3.56
C GLU A 200 -11.69 -5.38 -2.76
N LEU A 201 -10.78 -4.50 -2.33
CA LEU A 201 -11.13 -3.29 -1.61
C LEU A 201 -11.90 -2.29 -2.49
N HIS A 202 -11.48 -2.12 -3.74
CA HIS A 202 -12.19 -1.31 -4.71
C HIS A 202 -13.60 -1.86 -4.98
N ASP A 203 -13.74 -3.18 -5.18
CA ASP A 203 -15.03 -3.83 -5.43
C ASP A 203 -15.97 -3.78 -4.21
N TRP A 204 -15.40 -3.71 -3.00
CA TRP A 204 -16.15 -3.40 -1.78
C TRP A 204 -16.65 -1.95 -1.74
N GLY A 205 -16.17 -1.07 -2.64
CA GLY A 205 -16.54 0.34 -2.75
C GLY A 205 -15.57 1.28 -2.06
N ALA A 206 -14.35 0.83 -1.73
CA ALA A 206 -13.33 1.71 -1.17
C ALA A 206 -12.69 2.59 -2.26
N VAL A 207 -12.49 3.86 -1.92
CA VAL A 207 -11.62 4.76 -2.69
C VAL A 207 -10.19 4.54 -2.24
N ILE A 208 -9.31 4.14 -3.16
CA ILE A 208 -7.90 3.85 -2.88
C ILE A 208 -7.05 4.92 -3.56
N ILE A 209 -6.28 5.67 -2.76
CA ILE A 209 -5.41 6.75 -3.23
C ILE A 209 -3.98 6.40 -2.83
N LYS A 210 -3.09 6.23 -3.80
CA LYS A 210 -1.69 5.84 -3.58
C LYS A 210 -0.76 6.99 -3.94
N PHE A 211 0.11 7.37 -3.01
CA PHE A 211 1.10 8.41 -3.19
C PHE A 211 2.52 7.87 -3.13
N TRP A 212 3.31 8.16 -4.17
CA TRP A 212 4.76 8.12 -4.12
C TRP A 212 5.30 9.53 -3.93
N VAL A 213 5.99 9.78 -2.81
CA VAL A 213 6.58 11.10 -2.52
C VAL A 213 8.01 11.15 -3.04
N GLN A 214 8.18 11.85 -4.17
CA GLN A 214 9.41 11.90 -4.96
C GLN A 214 10.29 13.10 -4.59
N ILE A 215 11.58 12.86 -4.42
CA ILE A 215 12.67 13.83 -4.33
C ILE A 215 13.89 13.27 -5.06
N ASP A 216 14.85 14.11 -5.36
CA ASP A 216 16.18 13.69 -5.78
C ASP A 216 17.10 13.34 -4.60
N LYS A 217 18.22 12.71 -4.96
CA LYS A 217 19.22 12.24 -3.99
C LYS A 217 19.88 13.39 -3.23
N ASP A 218 20.08 14.56 -3.86
CA ASP A 218 20.72 15.72 -3.25
C ASP A 218 19.79 16.38 -2.24
N THR A 219 18.53 16.57 -2.59
CA THR A 219 17.49 17.04 -1.65
C THR A 219 17.36 16.12 -0.44
N GLN A 220 17.49 14.80 -0.60
CA GLN A 220 17.48 13.88 0.53
C GLN A 220 18.67 14.14 1.47
N LEU A 221 19.88 14.30 0.89
CA LEU A 221 21.10 14.57 1.68
C LEU A 221 20.99 15.86 2.48
N GLU A 222 20.53 16.93 1.83
CA GLU A 222 20.29 18.21 2.51
C GLU A 222 19.36 18.05 3.72
N ARG A 223 18.27 17.30 3.54
CA ARG A 223 17.29 17.05 4.61
C ARG A 223 17.81 16.15 5.70
N PHE A 224 18.67 15.19 5.40
CA PHE A 224 19.36 14.37 6.39
C PHE A 224 20.28 15.22 7.24
N ASN A 225 21.10 16.08 6.61
CA ASN A 225 21.98 17.01 7.29
C ASN A 225 21.19 18.02 8.16
N GLU A 226 20.06 18.55 7.65
CA GLU A 226 19.18 19.42 8.44
C GLU A 226 18.66 18.70 9.69
N ARG A 227 18.26 17.42 9.58
CA ARG A 227 17.78 16.64 10.72
C ARG A 227 18.87 16.40 11.76
N GLN A 228 20.09 16.04 11.32
CA GLN A 228 21.23 15.81 12.21
C GLN A 228 21.62 17.09 12.96
N ASN A 229 21.58 18.24 12.30
CA ASN A 229 21.96 19.53 12.87
C ASN A 229 20.85 20.21 13.69
N THR A 230 19.63 19.64 13.72
CA THR A 230 18.50 20.19 14.48
C THR A 230 18.18 19.26 15.66
N PRO A 231 18.49 19.65 16.92
CA PRO A 231 18.31 18.77 18.10
C PRO A 231 16.91 18.15 18.19
N GLN A 232 15.86 18.92 17.88
CA GLN A 232 14.46 18.45 17.93
C GLN A 232 14.10 17.49 16.79
N LYS A 233 14.99 17.28 15.80
CA LYS A 233 14.76 16.42 14.64
C LYS A 233 15.71 15.21 14.58
N GLN A 234 16.74 15.15 15.42
CA GLN A 234 17.75 14.08 15.39
C GLN A 234 17.15 12.68 15.53
N TRP A 235 16.08 12.54 16.31
CA TRP A 235 15.36 11.27 16.47
C TRP A 235 14.69 10.76 15.18
N LYS A 236 14.61 11.59 14.12
CA LYS A 236 14.02 11.24 12.82
C LYS A 236 15.02 10.71 11.81
N ILE A 237 16.27 10.57 12.18
CA ILE A 237 17.29 10.00 11.32
C ILE A 237 17.99 8.86 12.03
N THR A 238 18.14 7.77 11.34
CA THR A 238 18.70 6.52 11.85
C THR A 238 19.79 6.01 10.91
N ASP A 239 20.57 5.03 11.34
CA ASP A 239 21.55 4.35 10.49
C ASP A 239 20.87 3.63 9.31
N GLU A 240 19.60 3.24 9.45
CA GLU A 240 18.81 2.66 8.37
C GLU A 240 18.60 3.64 7.22
N ASP A 241 18.31 4.92 7.51
CA ASP A 241 18.13 5.95 6.48
C ASP A 241 19.42 6.09 5.62
N TRP A 242 20.59 6.04 6.25
CA TRP A 242 21.87 6.11 5.55
C TRP A 242 22.15 4.87 4.71
N ARG A 243 21.91 3.66 5.23
CA ARG A 243 22.04 2.42 4.45
C ARG A 243 21.10 2.38 3.25
N ASN A 244 19.85 2.84 3.42
CA ASN A 244 18.89 2.93 2.32
C ASN A 244 19.40 3.88 1.22
N ARG A 245 20.00 5.00 1.62
CA ARG A 245 20.58 5.96 0.68
C ARG A 245 21.77 5.38 -0.12
N GLU A 246 22.59 4.54 0.49
CA GLU A 246 23.68 3.85 -0.22
C GLU A 246 23.17 2.95 -1.34
N LYS A 247 21.98 2.38 -1.19
CA LYS A 247 21.31 1.54 -2.17
C LYS A 247 20.33 2.31 -3.08
N TRP A 248 20.48 3.63 -3.21
CA TRP A 248 19.53 4.50 -3.93
C TRP A 248 19.11 3.94 -5.28
N ASP A 249 20.07 3.56 -6.13
CA ASP A 249 19.80 3.11 -7.50
C ASP A 249 18.99 1.79 -7.51
N GLN A 250 19.29 0.89 -6.58
CA GLN A 250 18.52 -0.37 -6.43
C GLN A 250 17.09 -0.10 -5.94
N TYR A 251 16.91 0.88 -5.03
CA TYR A 251 15.59 1.31 -4.61
C TYR A 251 14.82 1.98 -5.75
N GLU A 252 15.47 2.82 -6.55
CA GLU A 252 14.85 3.48 -7.71
C GLU A 252 14.34 2.46 -8.72
N ASP A 253 15.14 1.44 -9.05
CA ASP A 253 14.73 0.33 -9.92
C ASP A 253 13.53 -0.44 -9.34
N ALA A 254 13.58 -0.79 -8.06
CA ALA A 254 12.49 -1.50 -7.40
C ALA A 254 11.19 -0.68 -7.34
N VAL A 255 11.29 0.63 -7.15
CA VAL A 255 10.15 1.55 -7.13
C VAL A 255 9.57 1.74 -8.53
N ASN A 256 10.41 1.90 -9.55
CA ASN A 256 9.96 1.98 -10.94
C ASN A 256 9.20 0.70 -11.32
N GLU A 257 9.74 -0.47 -10.99
CA GLU A 257 9.06 -1.75 -11.22
C GLU A 257 7.73 -1.84 -10.45
N MET A 258 7.71 -1.43 -9.18
CA MET A 258 6.51 -1.40 -8.36
C MET A 258 5.42 -0.53 -8.99
N ILE A 259 5.74 0.71 -9.33
CA ILE A 259 4.79 1.64 -9.94
C ILE A 259 4.25 1.09 -11.26
N GLN A 260 5.11 0.56 -12.14
CA GLN A 260 4.69 -0.01 -13.42
C GLN A 260 3.79 -1.24 -13.27
N LYS A 261 4.05 -2.09 -12.28
CA LYS A 261 3.30 -3.35 -12.08
C LYS A 261 2.06 -3.22 -11.21
N THR A 262 1.87 -2.08 -10.55
CA THR A 262 0.76 -1.92 -9.60
C THR A 262 -0.04 -0.63 -9.77
N SER A 263 0.22 0.18 -10.82
CA SER A 263 -0.63 1.31 -11.16
C SER A 263 -1.84 0.83 -11.94
N THR A 264 -2.78 0.21 -11.26
CA THR A 264 -4.01 -0.27 -11.89
C THR A 264 -4.99 0.87 -12.16
N THR A 265 -5.90 0.70 -13.14
CA THR A 265 -6.90 1.72 -13.50
C THR A 265 -7.87 2.04 -12.36
N TYR A 266 -8.08 1.10 -11.42
CA TYR A 266 -8.94 1.28 -10.25
C TYR A 266 -8.21 1.84 -9.01
N ALA A 267 -6.88 1.78 -9.00
CA ALA A 267 -6.02 2.32 -7.95
C ALA A 267 -4.66 2.77 -8.53
N PRO A 268 -4.62 3.88 -9.29
CA PRO A 268 -3.38 4.37 -9.88
C PRO A 268 -2.44 4.99 -8.83
N TRP A 269 -1.14 4.99 -9.13
CA TRP A 269 -0.16 5.75 -8.37
C TRP A 269 -0.19 7.23 -8.73
N HIS A 270 -0.11 8.09 -7.72
CA HIS A 270 0.08 9.51 -7.87
C HIS A 270 1.46 9.91 -7.36
N ILE A 271 2.30 10.46 -8.25
CA ILE A 271 3.64 10.92 -7.88
C ILE A 271 3.55 12.36 -7.39
N LEU A 272 4.08 12.61 -6.18
CA LEU A 272 4.14 13.93 -5.56
C LEU A 272 5.57 14.45 -5.62
N GLU A 273 5.83 15.44 -6.47
CA GLU A 273 7.10 16.16 -6.56
C GLU A 273 7.30 16.96 -5.27
N SER A 274 8.26 16.55 -4.42
CA SER A 274 8.37 17.02 -3.05
C SER A 274 9.69 17.74 -2.74
N VAL A 275 10.43 18.19 -3.74
CA VAL A 275 11.55 19.12 -3.54
C VAL A 275 11.01 20.41 -2.91
N ASP A 276 9.94 20.99 -3.43
CA ASP A 276 9.14 21.93 -2.66
C ASP A 276 8.03 21.18 -1.88
N LYS A 277 8.21 21.06 -0.57
CA LYS A 277 7.24 20.44 0.33
C LYS A 277 5.87 21.11 0.30
N ARG A 278 5.78 22.41 -0.02
CA ARG A 278 4.53 23.16 -0.10
C ARG A 278 3.73 22.73 -1.34
N TYR A 279 4.42 22.65 -2.47
CA TYR A 279 3.83 22.17 -3.71
C TYR A 279 3.25 20.75 -3.56
N ALA A 280 4.05 19.81 -3.05
CA ALA A 280 3.61 18.41 -2.84
C ALA A 280 2.35 18.30 -1.94
N ARG A 281 2.26 19.14 -0.90
CA ARG A 281 1.10 19.16 0.02
C ARG A 281 -0.17 19.64 -0.67
N ILE A 282 -0.07 20.69 -1.50
CA ILE A 282 -1.20 21.21 -2.28
C ILE A 282 -1.63 20.17 -3.32
N LYS A 283 -0.67 19.56 -4.03
CA LYS A 283 -0.95 18.52 -5.02
C LYS A 283 -1.66 17.33 -4.38
N ALA A 284 -1.17 16.83 -3.24
CA ALA A 284 -1.81 15.72 -2.53
C ALA A 284 -3.26 16.04 -2.12
N LEU A 285 -3.51 17.23 -1.56
CA LEU A 285 -4.87 17.65 -1.19
C LEU A 285 -5.80 17.73 -2.40
N LYS A 286 -5.32 18.28 -3.54
CA LYS A 286 -6.10 18.35 -4.78
C LYS A 286 -6.48 16.95 -5.25
N ILE A 287 -5.54 16.02 -5.32
CA ILE A 287 -5.80 14.64 -5.74
C ILE A 287 -6.81 13.96 -4.81
N VAL A 288 -6.65 14.09 -3.49
CA VAL A 288 -7.63 13.51 -2.54
C VAL A 288 -9.02 14.07 -2.76
N ILE A 289 -9.16 15.38 -2.98
CA ILE A 289 -10.44 16.03 -3.25
C ILE A 289 -11.04 15.51 -4.56
N GLU A 290 -10.25 15.48 -5.63
CA GLU A 290 -10.67 15.02 -6.95
C GLU A 290 -11.16 13.55 -6.91
N GLU A 291 -10.44 12.66 -6.24
CA GLU A 291 -10.85 11.25 -6.10
C GLU A 291 -12.12 11.10 -5.26
N LEU A 292 -12.29 11.90 -4.22
CA LEU A 292 -13.51 11.90 -3.42
C LEU A 292 -14.71 12.50 -4.17
N GLU A 293 -14.51 13.53 -4.96
CA GLU A 293 -15.56 14.16 -5.77
C GLU A 293 -16.13 13.17 -6.80
N LYS A 294 -15.30 12.38 -7.48
CA LYS A 294 -15.74 11.34 -8.43
C LYS A 294 -16.77 10.36 -7.86
N VAL A 295 -16.72 10.10 -6.56
CA VAL A 295 -17.58 9.10 -5.90
C VAL A 295 -18.71 9.76 -5.08
N LEU A 296 -18.50 11.00 -4.63
CA LEU A 296 -19.42 11.70 -3.74
C LEU A 296 -20.34 12.70 -4.48
N GLU A 297 -20.03 13.09 -5.67
CA GLU A 297 -20.89 13.91 -6.52
C GLU A 297 -21.75 13.07 -7.44
#